data_5548fc561eabb8eb750ab8761092d250
#
_entry.id   5548fc561eabb8eb750ab8761092d250
#
_cell.length_a   1.000
_cell.length_b   1.000
_cell.length_c   1.000
_cell.angle_alpha   90.00
_cell.angle_beta   90.00
_cell.angle_gamma   90.00
#
_symmetry.space_group_name_H-M   'P 1'
#
loop_
_entity.id
_entity.type
_entity.pdbx_description
1 polymer ?
#
loop_
_entity_poly.entity_id
_entity_poly.type
_entity_poly.pdbx_seq_one_letter_code
_entity_poly.pdbx_strand_id
1 'polypeptide(L)'
;MNIWKNGIKHNFKFANFFLICIKILLNQSKFYLMAKIKVKNPVVELDGDEMTRIIWSFIKNKLIKPYLDIDLKYYDLGMESRDKTNDQITIDCAKAIQKYGAGVKCATITPDEARVKEFKLKKMWRSPNGTIRNIVGGTIFREPIICKNVPRLVPHWTDSVIVGRHAFGDQYKATDFKVPGKGKMTVKWVSENGKDKIEHEVFNFDGPGIALSMYNLDNSIKDFARACLNYGLARKWPVYFSSKNTILKVYDGRFKDIFEEVFNNEFKKKFEDAKIGRAHVRTPVTA
;
A
#
# COMPACT_ATOMS: atom_id res chain seq x y z
N MET A 1 58.55 -47.93 20.43
CA MET A 1 58.10 -47.96 19.04
C MET A 1 56.59 -47.77 18.96
N ASN A 2 56.05 -46.55 19.26
CA ASN A 2 54.59 -46.25 19.18
C ASN A 2 54.32 -44.75 19.23
N ILE A 3 55.04 -43.92 18.46
CA ILE A 3 54.80 -42.44 18.42
C ILE A 3 54.32 -41.96 17.03
N TRP A 4 54.28 -42.82 16.01
CA TRP A 4 54.01 -42.42 14.64
C TRP A 4 52.58 -42.73 14.12
N LYS A 5 51.68 -43.29 14.94
CA LYS A 5 50.33 -43.62 14.49
C LYS A 5 49.24 -42.52 14.74
N ASN A 6 49.52 -41.52 15.57
CA ASN A 6 48.55 -40.50 15.88
C ASN A 6 48.62 -39.22 14.99
N GLY A 7 49.73 -39.03 14.27
CA GLY A 7 49.89 -37.83 13.40
C GLY A 7 49.13 -37.90 12.08
N ILE A 8 48.92 -39.10 11.57
CA ILE A 8 48.27 -39.29 10.24
C ILE A 8 46.74 -39.14 10.30
N LYS A 9 46.12 -39.47 11.46
CA LYS A 9 44.67 -39.33 11.63
C LYS A 9 44.20 -37.86 11.78
N HIS A 10 45.03 -36.96 12.28
CA HIS A 10 44.72 -35.56 12.38
C HIS A 10 44.80 -34.81 11.04
N ASN A 11 45.78 -35.17 10.19
CA ASN A 11 45.91 -34.55 8.87
C ASN A 11 44.78 -34.94 7.91
N PHE A 12 44.21 -36.14 8.07
CA PHE A 12 43.08 -36.58 7.25
C PHE A 12 41.76 -35.86 7.58
N LYS A 13 41.57 -35.49 8.86
CA LYS A 13 40.41 -34.68 9.29
C LYS A 13 40.50 -33.23 8.82
N PHE A 14 41.69 -32.65 8.83
CA PHE A 14 41.94 -31.28 8.34
C PHE A 14 41.80 -31.19 6.82
N ALA A 15 42.32 -32.17 6.09
CA ALA A 15 42.18 -32.22 4.62
C ALA A 15 40.73 -32.39 4.18
N ASN A 16 39.94 -33.20 4.89
CA ASN A 16 38.49 -33.33 4.60
C ASN A 16 37.68 -32.06 4.97
N PHE A 17 38.04 -31.41 6.06
CA PHE A 17 37.40 -30.15 6.43
C PHE A 17 37.69 -29.03 5.40
N PHE A 18 38.95 -28.95 4.95
CA PHE A 18 39.37 -28.00 3.91
C PHE A 18 38.71 -28.28 2.56
N LEU A 19 38.54 -29.54 2.19
CA LEU A 19 37.82 -29.98 0.99
C LEU A 19 36.31 -29.68 1.06
N ILE A 20 35.70 -29.79 2.26
CA ILE A 20 34.30 -29.40 2.51
C ILE A 20 34.15 -27.89 2.42
N CYS A 21 35.06 -27.12 3.02
CA CYS A 21 35.06 -25.66 2.92
C CYS A 21 35.26 -25.17 1.48
N ILE A 22 36.16 -25.80 0.72
CA ILE A 22 36.35 -25.52 -0.71
C ILE A 22 35.12 -25.89 -1.53
N LYS A 23 34.46 -27.02 -1.25
CA LYS A 23 33.19 -27.41 -1.93
C LYS A 23 32.05 -26.45 -1.60
N ILE A 24 31.97 -25.94 -0.36
CA ILE A 24 30.99 -24.93 0.03
C ILE A 24 31.28 -23.60 -0.67
N LEU A 25 32.56 -23.18 -0.72
CA LEU A 25 33.00 -21.97 -1.43
C LEU A 25 32.78 -22.09 -2.95
N LEU A 26 33.07 -23.25 -3.55
CA LEU A 26 32.83 -23.51 -4.96
C LEU A 26 31.34 -23.63 -5.30
N ASN A 27 30.51 -24.13 -4.37
CA ASN A 27 29.06 -24.09 -4.53
C ASN A 27 28.50 -22.67 -4.39
N GLN A 28 29.06 -21.85 -3.50
CA GLN A 28 28.69 -20.43 -3.46
C GLN A 28 29.15 -19.69 -4.72
N SER A 29 30.31 -20.00 -5.28
CA SER A 29 30.78 -19.41 -6.53
C SER A 29 29.97 -19.89 -7.75
N LYS A 30 29.44 -21.13 -7.74
CA LYS A 30 28.50 -21.61 -8.76
C LYS A 30 27.14 -20.85 -8.72
N PHE A 31 26.70 -20.40 -7.56
CA PHE A 31 25.53 -19.54 -7.43
C PHE A 31 25.74 -18.15 -8.06
N TYR A 32 26.99 -17.64 -8.08
CA TYR A 32 27.34 -16.37 -8.74
C TYR A 32 27.41 -16.42 -10.27
N LEU A 33 27.37 -17.61 -10.86
CA LEU A 33 27.45 -17.83 -12.32
C LEU A 33 26.08 -18.10 -12.97
N MET A 34 25.00 -18.06 -12.23
CA MET A 34 23.66 -18.13 -12.84
C MET A 34 23.38 -16.80 -13.56
N ALA A 35 23.04 -16.89 -14.86
CA ALA A 35 22.60 -15.72 -15.61
C ALA A 35 21.44 -15.04 -14.88
N LYS A 36 21.55 -13.73 -14.67
CA LYS A 36 20.49 -12.96 -14.01
C LYS A 36 19.18 -13.06 -14.80
N ILE A 37 18.10 -13.16 -14.08
CA ILE A 37 16.76 -13.14 -14.67
C ILE A 37 16.50 -11.72 -15.17
N LYS A 38 16.27 -11.56 -16.46
CA LYS A 38 15.97 -10.27 -17.08
C LYS A 38 14.54 -9.82 -16.74
N VAL A 39 14.42 -8.68 -16.08
CA VAL A 39 13.12 -8.05 -15.77
C VAL A 39 12.75 -7.14 -16.94
N LYS A 40 11.61 -7.40 -17.56
CA LYS A 40 11.20 -6.72 -18.80
C LYS A 40 10.91 -5.24 -18.59
N ASN A 41 10.22 -4.90 -17.53
CA ASN A 41 9.77 -3.54 -17.26
C ASN A 41 10.61 -2.91 -16.14
N PRO A 42 10.94 -1.60 -16.22
CA PRO A 42 11.52 -0.87 -15.13
C PRO A 42 10.64 -0.90 -13.89
N VAL A 43 11.26 -0.82 -12.71
CA VAL A 43 10.55 -0.67 -11.44
C VAL A 43 10.95 0.65 -10.81
N VAL A 44 9.98 1.43 -10.35
CA VAL A 44 10.22 2.70 -9.67
C VAL A 44 10.64 2.41 -8.23
N GLU A 45 11.83 2.87 -7.88
CA GLU A 45 12.41 2.74 -6.54
C GLU A 45 12.20 4.05 -5.78
N LEU A 46 11.42 3.99 -4.70
CA LEU A 46 11.14 5.12 -3.83
C LEU A 46 11.85 4.90 -2.49
N ASP A 47 13.03 5.48 -2.37
CA ASP A 47 13.84 5.37 -1.15
C ASP A 47 13.18 6.13 0.01
N GLY A 48 13.56 5.76 1.21
CA GLY A 48 12.94 6.28 2.43
C GLY A 48 13.90 7.01 3.36
N ASP A 49 13.51 7.11 4.59
CA ASP A 49 14.27 7.75 5.65
C ASP A 49 14.96 6.75 6.58
N GLU A 50 15.97 7.21 7.30
CA GLU A 50 16.63 6.54 8.42
C GLU A 50 16.97 5.06 8.14
N MET A 51 16.59 4.17 9.06
CA MET A 51 16.92 2.75 9.01
C MET A 51 16.36 2.03 7.78
N THR A 52 15.22 2.48 7.24
CA THR A 52 14.61 1.83 6.07
C THR A 52 15.45 2.00 4.81
N ARG A 53 16.15 3.12 4.65
CA ARG A 53 17.12 3.35 3.58
C ARG A 53 18.27 2.34 3.64
N ILE A 54 18.81 2.11 4.83
CA ILE A 54 19.91 1.17 5.06
C ILE A 54 19.46 -0.27 4.76
N ILE A 55 18.31 -0.67 5.32
CA ILE A 55 17.74 -2.01 5.11
C ILE A 55 17.43 -2.23 3.62
N TRP A 56 16.85 -1.24 2.95
CA TRP A 56 16.55 -1.33 1.53
C TRP A 56 17.82 -1.48 0.68
N SER A 57 18.88 -0.76 1.02
CA SER A 57 20.19 -0.94 0.38
C SER A 57 20.71 -2.37 0.52
N PHE A 58 20.58 -2.99 1.70
CA PHE A 58 20.95 -4.40 1.88
C PHE A 58 20.09 -5.34 1.06
N ILE A 59 18.76 -5.16 1.06
CA ILE A 59 17.83 -5.96 0.25
C ILE A 59 18.20 -5.86 -1.22
N LYS A 60 18.35 -4.64 -1.72
CA LYS A 60 18.71 -4.38 -3.11
C LYS A 60 20.02 -5.06 -3.53
N ASN A 61 21.06 -4.88 -2.73
CA ASN A 61 22.39 -5.36 -3.08
C ASN A 61 22.61 -6.86 -2.83
N LYS A 62 21.91 -7.46 -1.82
CA LYS A 62 22.12 -8.86 -1.44
C LYS A 62 21.05 -9.81 -2.01
N LEU A 63 19.82 -9.32 -2.21
CA LEU A 63 18.68 -10.18 -2.57
C LEU A 63 18.07 -9.86 -3.93
N ILE A 64 18.32 -8.69 -4.52
CA ILE A 64 17.75 -8.29 -5.82
C ILE A 64 18.80 -8.32 -6.91
N LYS A 65 19.79 -7.44 -6.85
CA LYS A 65 20.80 -7.26 -7.90
C LYS A 65 21.64 -8.49 -8.23
N PRO A 66 21.94 -9.42 -7.30
CA PRO A 66 22.66 -10.64 -7.65
C PRO A 66 21.88 -11.57 -8.57
N TYR A 67 20.54 -11.56 -8.51
CA TYR A 67 19.66 -12.49 -9.20
C TYR A 67 18.91 -11.88 -10.37
N LEU A 68 18.66 -10.58 -10.34
CA LEU A 68 17.85 -9.87 -11.33
C LEU A 68 18.70 -8.87 -12.13
N ASP A 69 18.48 -8.86 -13.44
CA ASP A 69 18.85 -7.76 -14.34
C ASP A 69 17.63 -6.84 -14.45
N ILE A 70 17.59 -5.82 -13.61
CA ILE A 70 16.44 -4.93 -13.40
C ILE A 70 16.85 -3.46 -13.51
N ASP A 71 16.08 -2.68 -14.26
CA ASP A 71 16.19 -1.24 -14.34
C ASP A 71 15.39 -0.59 -13.20
N LEU A 72 16.09 0.01 -12.24
CA LEU A 72 15.49 0.70 -11.10
C LEU A 72 15.49 2.22 -11.35
N LYS A 73 14.29 2.81 -11.45
CA LYS A 73 14.10 4.26 -11.55
C LYS A 73 14.05 4.87 -10.16
N TYR A 74 15.16 5.41 -9.71
CA TYR A 74 15.38 5.89 -8.34
C TYR A 74 14.77 7.26 -8.09
N TYR A 75 14.02 7.36 -6.96
CA TYR A 75 13.49 8.60 -6.40
C TYR A 75 13.76 8.63 -4.90
N ASP A 76 14.42 9.68 -4.43
CA ASP A 76 14.67 9.89 -3.01
C ASP A 76 13.48 10.59 -2.34
N LEU A 77 12.70 9.84 -1.55
CA LEU A 77 11.59 10.37 -0.76
C LEU A 77 11.97 10.67 0.69
N GLY A 78 13.27 10.76 0.99
CA GLY A 78 13.73 11.22 2.28
C GLY A 78 13.31 12.65 2.57
N MET A 79 13.22 12.99 3.85
CA MET A 79 12.68 14.25 4.34
C MET A 79 13.37 15.47 3.71
N GLU A 80 14.71 15.45 3.61
CA GLU A 80 15.50 16.55 3.04
C GLU A 80 15.22 16.73 1.55
N SER A 81 15.15 15.63 0.79
CA SER A 81 14.88 15.69 -0.65
C SER A 81 13.48 16.23 -0.94
N ARG A 82 12.50 15.82 -0.13
CA ARG A 82 11.12 16.30 -0.22
C ARG A 82 11.03 17.79 0.10
N ASP A 83 11.70 18.25 1.16
CA ASP A 83 11.73 19.66 1.53
C ASP A 83 12.42 20.52 0.47
N LYS A 84 13.56 20.05 -0.06
CA LYS A 84 14.30 20.72 -1.13
C LYS A 84 13.45 20.91 -2.39
N THR A 85 12.66 19.92 -2.76
CA THR A 85 11.80 19.91 -3.96
C THR A 85 10.40 20.46 -3.73
N ASN A 86 10.10 20.98 -2.54
CA ASN A 86 8.74 21.35 -2.13
C ASN A 86 7.73 20.21 -2.33
N ASP A 87 8.15 18.99 -2.02
CA ASP A 87 7.41 17.73 -2.19
C ASP A 87 7.06 17.36 -3.65
N GLN A 88 7.62 18.06 -4.64
CA GLN A 88 7.39 17.75 -6.05
C GLN A 88 7.86 16.34 -6.41
N ILE A 89 8.95 15.85 -5.80
CA ILE A 89 9.48 14.51 -6.02
C ILE A 89 8.45 13.41 -5.69
N THR A 90 7.55 13.64 -4.73
CA THR A 90 6.45 12.71 -4.40
C THR A 90 5.45 12.60 -5.56
N ILE A 91 5.18 13.70 -6.25
CA ILE A 91 4.31 13.73 -7.42
C ILE A 91 4.98 13.04 -8.60
N ASP A 92 6.26 13.34 -8.83
CA ASP A 92 7.04 12.81 -9.95
C ASP A 92 7.21 11.30 -9.86
N CYS A 93 7.51 10.76 -8.67
CA CYS A 93 7.60 9.32 -8.47
C CYS A 93 6.24 8.61 -8.66
N ALA A 94 5.13 9.23 -8.24
CA ALA A 94 3.80 8.67 -8.46
C ALA A 94 3.44 8.60 -9.95
N LYS A 95 3.75 9.64 -10.72
CA LYS A 95 3.60 9.63 -12.18
C LYS A 95 4.50 8.61 -12.85
N ALA A 96 5.72 8.42 -12.34
CA ALA A 96 6.62 7.37 -12.81
C ALA A 96 6.04 5.97 -12.57
N ILE A 97 5.40 5.71 -11.42
CA ILE A 97 4.69 4.44 -11.17
C ILE A 97 3.57 4.24 -12.18
N GLN A 98 2.77 5.25 -12.48
CA GLN A 98 1.74 5.16 -13.53
C GLN A 98 2.34 4.81 -14.89
N LYS A 99 3.49 5.40 -15.24
CA LYS A 99 4.18 5.16 -16.51
C LYS A 99 4.78 3.76 -16.62
N TYR A 100 5.45 3.26 -15.57
CA TYR A 100 6.18 2.00 -15.60
C TYR A 100 5.38 0.80 -15.05
N GLY A 101 4.27 1.04 -14.39
CA GLY A 101 3.32 0.02 -13.91
C GLY A 101 3.68 -0.63 -12.59
N ALA A 102 4.90 -0.43 -12.06
CA ALA A 102 5.32 -1.01 -10.79
C ALA A 102 6.24 -0.08 -10.01
N GLY A 103 6.12 -0.09 -8.68
CA GLY A 103 7.00 0.66 -7.80
C GLY A 103 7.14 -0.02 -6.44
N VAL A 104 8.29 0.17 -5.81
CA VAL A 104 8.57 -0.25 -4.44
C VAL A 104 8.90 0.96 -3.60
N LYS A 105 8.23 1.11 -2.46
CA LYS A 105 8.39 2.27 -1.58
C LYS A 105 8.88 1.85 -0.21
N CYS A 106 9.98 2.45 0.22
CA CYS A 106 10.46 2.38 1.60
C CYS A 106 9.61 3.25 2.54
N ALA A 107 9.70 3.01 3.82
CA ALA A 107 9.05 3.85 4.81
C ALA A 107 9.65 5.26 4.80
N THR A 108 8.79 6.26 4.99
CA THR A 108 9.15 7.68 5.01
C THR A 108 8.61 8.33 6.28
N ILE A 109 9.32 9.31 6.78
CA ILE A 109 8.86 10.12 7.91
C ILE A 109 7.72 11.03 7.43
N THR A 110 6.65 11.08 8.22
CA THR A 110 5.64 12.14 8.13
C THR A 110 5.93 13.10 9.27
N PRO A 111 6.37 14.34 8.99
CA PRO A 111 6.81 15.25 10.03
C PRO A 111 5.64 15.71 10.90
N ASP A 112 5.88 15.74 12.19
CA ASP A 112 5.13 16.49 13.19
C ASP A 112 5.86 17.81 13.50
N GLU A 113 5.33 18.58 14.46
CA GLU A 113 5.94 19.85 14.86
C GLU A 113 7.37 19.71 15.40
N ALA A 114 7.69 18.60 16.08
CA ALA A 114 9.03 18.32 16.58
C ALA A 114 10.01 18.05 15.44
N ARG A 115 9.60 17.22 14.48
CA ARG A 115 10.40 16.90 13.29
C ARG A 115 10.60 18.10 12.37
N VAL A 116 9.62 19.00 12.25
CA VAL A 116 9.78 20.26 11.50
C VAL A 116 10.91 21.11 12.08
N LYS A 117 11.00 21.19 13.41
CA LYS A 117 12.09 21.92 14.09
C LYS A 117 13.43 21.21 13.97
N GLU A 118 13.47 19.90 14.19
CA GLU A 118 14.66 19.06 14.13
C GLU A 118 15.33 19.14 12.75
N PHE A 119 14.56 18.94 11.68
CA PHE A 119 15.06 18.95 10.30
C PHE A 119 15.04 20.35 9.65
N LYS A 120 14.61 21.38 10.39
CA LYS A 120 14.50 22.77 9.87
C LYS A 120 13.71 22.86 8.56
N LEU A 121 12.57 22.15 8.52
CA LEU A 121 11.75 22.06 7.31
C LEU A 121 11.01 23.38 7.04
N LYS A 122 10.79 23.68 5.78
CA LYS A 122 10.02 24.85 5.31
C LYS A 122 8.58 24.82 5.81
N LYS A 123 8.00 23.63 5.94
CA LYS A 123 6.64 23.41 6.48
C LYS A 123 6.44 21.96 6.90
N MET A 124 5.34 21.68 7.59
CA MET A 124 4.91 20.34 7.93
C MET A 124 4.31 19.65 6.68
N TRP A 125 5.14 18.84 6.00
CA TRP A 125 4.75 18.13 4.79
C TRP A 125 3.73 17.03 5.08
N ARG A 126 2.75 16.86 4.20
CA ARG A 126 1.78 15.76 4.28
C ARG A 126 2.48 14.41 4.04
N SER A 127 1.80 13.32 4.47
CA SER A 127 2.30 11.97 4.20
C SER A 127 2.41 11.72 2.70
N PRO A 128 3.59 11.32 2.18
CA PRO A 128 3.75 11.00 0.75
C PRO A 128 2.91 9.79 0.35
N ASN A 129 2.58 8.90 1.30
CA ASN A 129 1.70 7.76 1.04
C ASN A 129 0.32 8.19 0.53
N GLY A 130 -0.26 9.23 1.14
CA GLY A 130 -1.55 9.78 0.71
C GLY A 130 -1.48 10.37 -0.69
N THR A 131 -0.45 11.18 -0.97
CA THR A 131 -0.24 11.79 -2.28
C THR A 131 -0.05 10.76 -3.38
N ILE A 132 0.85 9.77 -3.17
CA ILE A 132 1.11 8.71 -4.15
C ILE A 132 -0.16 7.91 -4.43
N ARG A 133 -0.89 7.47 -3.40
CA ARG A 133 -2.12 6.68 -3.56
C ARG A 133 -3.20 7.42 -4.33
N ASN A 134 -3.36 8.72 -4.06
CA ASN A 134 -4.35 9.52 -4.78
C ASN A 134 -3.99 9.75 -6.25
N ILE A 135 -2.70 9.78 -6.61
CA ILE A 135 -2.26 9.93 -7.99
C ILE A 135 -2.33 8.59 -8.72
N VAL A 136 -1.80 7.51 -8.11
CA VAL A 136 -1.78 6.18 -8.72
C VAL A 136 -3.17 5.57 -8.77
N GLY A 137 -4.01 5.87 -7.79
CA GLY A 137 -5.31 5.21 -7.61
C GLY A 137 -5.16 3.80 -7.06
N GLY A 138 -6.25 3.04 -7.13
CA GLY A 138 -6.25 1.61 -6.81
C GLY A 138 -6.74 1.26 -5.42
N THR A 139 -6.63 -0.02 -5.11
CA THR A 139 -7.13 -0.63 -3.87
C THR A 139 -5.98 -1.29 -3.12
N ILE A 140 -6.00 -1.17 -1.80
CA ILE A 140 -5.02 -1.80 -0.93
C ILE A 140 -5.63 -3.05 -0.33
N PHE A 141 -5.01 -4.19 -0.61
CA PHE A 141 -5.31 -5.46 0.05
C PHE A 141 -4.18 -5.80 1.01
N ARG A 142 -4.55 -6.12 2.25
CA ARG A 142 -3.61 -6.58 3.27
C ARG A 142 -3.90 -8.04 3.59
N GLU A 143 -3.08 -8.92 3.02
CA GLU A 143 -3.13 -10.34 3.36
C GLU A 143 -2.43 -10.57 4.69
N PRO A 144 -3.02 -11.39 5.58
CA PRO A 144 -2.36 -11.75 6.82
C PRO A 144 -1.14 -12.64 6.54
N ILE A 145 -0.02 -12.33 7.17
CA ILE A 145 1.17 -13.18 7.17
C ILE A 145 1.03 -14.15 8.33
N ILE A 146 0.81 -15.44 8.02
CA ILE A 146 0.60 -16.48 9.03
C ILE A 146 1.91 -17.23 9.26
N CYS A 147 2.49 -17.06 10.44
CA CYS A 147 3.67 -17.80 10.88
C CYS A 147 3.25 -18.98 11.76
N LYS A 148 3.76 -20.19 11.49
CA LYS A 148 3.39 -21.41 12.23
C LYS A 148 3.75 -21.35 13.71
N ASN A 149 4.83 -20.65 14.05
CA ASN A 149 5.38 -20.54 15.41
C ASN A 149 4.91 -19.27 16.16
N VAL A 150 4.01 -18.49 15.58
CA VAL A 150 3.46 -17.29 16.22
C VAL A 150 1.97 -17.52 16.50
N PRO A 151 1.54 -17.48 17.78
CA PRO A 151 0.14 -17.62 18.15
C PRO A 151 -0.72 -16.53 17.50
N ARG A 152 -1.92 -16.89 17.05
CA ARG A 152 -2.88 -15.92 16.52
C ARG A 152 -3.52 -15.13 17.66
N LEU A 153 -3.79 -13.85 17.44
CA LEU A 153 -4.53 -13.02 18.40
C LEU A 153 -5.95 -13.54 18.66
N VAL A 154 -6.57 -14.12 17.64
CA VAL A 154 -7.89 -14.75 17.71
C VAL A 154 -7.73 -16.23 17.33
N PRO A 155 -7.51 -17.13 18.30
CA PRO A 155 -7.11 -18.52 18.02
C PRO A 155 -8.08 -19.31 17.15
N HIS A 156 -9.37 -19.05 17.24
CA HIS A 156 -10.41 -19.75 16.48
C HIS A 156 -10.61 -19.22 15.05
N TRP A 157 -9.94 -18.14 14.65
CA TRP A 157 -9.94 -17.70 13.25
C TRP A 157 -8.96 -18.55 12.44
N THR A 158 -9.48 -19.55 11.76
CA THR A 158 -8.68 -20.48 10.96
C THR A 158 -8.47 -20.01 9.54
N ASP A 159 -9.41 -19.22 9.02
CA ASP A 159 -9.39 -18.73 7.65
C ASP A 159 -8.92 -17.27 7.57
N SER A 160 -8.32 -16.91 6.45
CA SER A 160 -7.86 -15.56 6.21
C SER A 160 -9.03 -14.62 5.91
N VAL A 161 -9.07 -13.48 6.61
CA VAL A 161 -9.97 -12.36 6.28
C VAL A 161 -9.15 -11.24 5.70
N ILE A 162 -9.46 -10.83 4.46
CA ILE A 162 -8.73 -9.79 3.75
C ILE A 162 -9.63 -8.57 3.57
N VAL A 163 -9.17 -7.43 4.03
CA VAL A 163 -9.90 -6.16 3.90
C VAL A 163 -9.37 -5.38 2.71
N GLY A 164 -10.23 -5.18 1.72
CA GLY A 164 -9.97 -4.24 0.63
C GLY A 164 -10.22 -2.81 1.09
N ARG A 165 -9.28 -1.92 0.83
CA ARG A 165 -9.33 -0.52 1.24
C ARG A 165 -9.31 0.38 0.02
N HIS A 166 -10.32 1.22 -0.12
CA HIS A 166 -10.32 2.31 -1.09
C HIS A 166 -9.26 3.35 -0.74
N ALA A 167 -8.46 3.77 -1.72
CA ALA A 167 -7.29 4.60 -1.48
C ALA A 167 -7.41 6.01 -2.09
N PHE A 168 -8.61 6.41 -2.49
CA PHE A 168 -8.88 7.70 -3.12
C PHE A 168 -9.99 8.46 -2.39
N GLY A 169 -9.84 9.78 -2.28
CA GLY A 169 -10.86 10.64 -1.67
C GLY A 169 -11.07 10.36 -0.18
N ASP A 170 -12.32 10.41 0.26
CA ASP A 170 -12.77 10.12 1.62
C ASP A 170 -11.90 10.83 2.68
N GLN A 171 -11.56 10.14 3.77
CA GLN A 171 -10.72 10.67 4.85
C GLN A 171 -9.30 11.07 4.40
N TYR A 172 -8.78 10.49 3.30
CA TYR A 172 -7.42 10.78 2.81
C TYR A 172 -7.29 12.12 2.10
N LYS A 173 -8.40 12.70 1.67
CA LYS A 173 -8.50 14.00 1.00
C LYS A 173 -9.55 14.89 1.64
N ALA A 174 -9.97 14.57 2.85
CA ALA A 174 -10.89 15.42 3.61
C ALA A 174 -10.30 16.82 3.81
N THR A 175 -11.19 17.79 3.80
CA THR A 175 -10.88 19.15 4.25
C THR A 175 -11.51 19.34 5.62
N ASP A 176 -10.66 19.51 6.63
CA ASP A 176 -11.07 19.71 8.01
C ASP A 176 -10.49 21.00 8.58
N PHE A 177 -11.21 21.62 9.50
CA PHE A 177 -10.80 22.86 10.13
C PHE A 177 -11.49 23.07 11.48
N LYS A 178 -10.85 23.91 12.31
CA LYS A 178 -11.43 24.39 13.57
C LYS A 178 -12.38 25.55 13.28
N VAL A 179 -13.59 25.47 13.82
CA VAL A 179 -14.55 26.58 13.84
C VAL A 179 -14.27 27.43 15.08
N PRO A 180 -13.93 28.71 14.93
CA PRO A 180 -13.46 29.53 16.07
C PRO A 180 -14.56 30.03 16.99
N GLY A 181 -15.82 30.00 16.55
CA GLY A 181 -16.94 30.53 17.33
C GLY A 181 -18.28 30.40 16.63
N LYS A 182 -19.25 31.22 17.03
CA LYS A 182 -20.59 31.23 16.44
C LYS A 182 -20.54 31.52 14.95
N GLY A 183 -21.33 30.79 14.15
CA GLY A 183 -21.41 31.02 12.73
C GLY A 183 -22.04 29.85 11.97
N LYS A 184 -22.34 30.10 10.73
CA LYS A 184 -23.00 29.15 9.82
C LYS A 184 -21.99 28.41 8.94
N MET A 185 -22.09 27.12 8.88
CA MET A 185 -21.36 26.27 7.91
C MET A 185 -22.28 25.92 6.74
N THR A 186 -21.80 26.17 5.53
CA THR A 186 -22.46 25.78 4.29
C THR A 186 -21.51 24.97 3.41
N VAL A 187 -22.06 24.01 2.64
CA VAL A 187 -21.36 23.33 1.57
C VAL A 187 -21.97 23.76 0.24
N LYS A 188 -21.11 24.16 -0.68
CA LYS A 188 -21.51 24.67 -2.00
C LYS A 188 -20.78 23.94 -3.10
N TRP A 189 -21.54 23.51 -4.11
CA TRP A 189 -21.01 23.06 -5.38
C TRP A 189 -21.50 23.97 -6.50
N VAL A 190 -20.61 24.25 -7.46
CA VAL A 190 -20.92 25.05 -8.64
C VAL A 190 -20.40 24.33 -9.85
N SER A 191 -21.22 24.18 -10.88
CA SER A 191 -20.80 23.62 -12.16
C SER A 191 -19.71 24.51 -12.82
N GLU A 192 -18.87 23.92 -13.68
CA GLU A 192 -17.78 24.63 -14.36
C GLU A 192 -18.27 25.86 -15.15
N ASN A 193 -19.44 25.76 -15.77
CA ASN A 193 -20.08 26.87 -16.51
C ASN A 193 -20.81 27.87 -15.59
N GLY A 194 -20.83 27.64 -14.28
CA GLY A 194 -21.45 28.52 -13.27
C GLY A 194 -22.99 28.53 -13.27
N LYS A 195 -23.66 27.75 -14.15
CA LYS A 195 -25.13 27.76 -14.27
C LYS A 195 -25.81 26.99 -13.15
N ASP A 196 -25.28 25.82 -12.80
CA ASP A 196 -25.88 24.97 -11.79
C ASP A 196 -25.14 25.16 -10.45
N LYS A 197 -25.95 25.26 -9.40
CA LYS A 197 -25.44 25.47 -8.01
C LYS A 197 -26.22 24.58 -7.04
N ILE A 198 -25.51 23.92 -6.17
CA ILE A 198 -26.05 23.18 -5.04
C ILE A 198 -25.47 23.81 -3.79
N GLU A 199 -26.32 24.22 -2.86
CA GLU A 199 -25.88 24.79 -1.60
C GLU A 199 -26.74 24.23 -0.46
N HIS A 200 -26.07 23.71 0.56
CA HIS A 200 -26.70 23.18 1.77
C HIS A 200 -26.14 23.84 3.01
N GLU A 201 -27.01 24.31 3.88
CA GLU A 201 -26.64 24.64 5.24
C GLU A 201 -26.38 23.31 5.98
N VAL A 202 -25.19 23.16 6.54
CA VAL A 202 -24.77 21.95 7.26
C VAL A 202 -25.08 22.09 8.74
N PHE A 203 -24.65 23.20 9.33
CA PHE A 203 -24.85 23.46 10.76
C PHE A 203 -24.69 24.95 11.12
N ASN A 204 -25.42 25.37 12.11
CA ASN A 204 -25.28 26.70 12.68
C ASN A 204 -24.64 26.59 14.06
N PHE A 205 -23.36 26.91 14.15
CA PHE A 205 -22.56 26.82 15.37
C PHE A 205 -22.95 27.92 16.36
N ASP A 206 -23.19 27.53 17.58
CA ASP A 206 -23.44 28.46 18.73
C ASP A 206 -22.15 28.73 19.53
N GLY A 207 -21.05 28.05 19.22
CA GLY A 207 -19.74 28.19 19.84
C GLY A 207 -18.63 27.56 19.00
N PRO A 208 -17.40 27.45 19.56
CA PRO A 208 -16.27 26.78 18.86
C PRO A 208 -16.57 25.32 18.60
N GLY A 209 -16.01 24.78 17.48
CA GLY A 209 -16.18 23.40 17.08
C GLY A 209 -15.19 22.97 16.03
N ILE A 210 -15.52 21.88 15.38
CA ILE A 210 -14.74 21.31 14.24
C ILE A 210 -15.68 20.99 13.09
N ALA A 211 -15.16 21.05 11.88
CA ALA A 211 -15.90 20.70 10.67
C ALA A 211 -15.03 19.89 9.72
N LEU A 212 -15.67 19.03 8.91
CA LEU A 212 -15.02 18.18 7.93
C LEU A 212 -15.90 18.03 6.70
N SER A 213 -15.27 18.01 5.52
CA SER A 213 -15.90 17.72 4.24
C SER A 213 -15.11 16.64 3.50
N MET A 214 -15.80 15.70 2.86
CA MET A 214 -15.24 14.61 2.08
C MET A 214 -15.89 14.55 0.69
N TYR A 215 -15.22 13.87 -0.24
CA TYR A 215 -15.73 13.62 -1.59
C TYR A 215 -15.23 12.30 -2.14
N ASN A 216 -15.90 11.79 -3.17
CA ASN A 216 -15.38 10.70 -3.99
C ASN A 216 -15.87 10.86 -5.46
N LEU A 217 -15.38 9.99 -6.35
CA LEU A 217 -15.70 9.99 -7.77
C LEU A 217 -16.24 8.62 -8.19
N ASP A 218 -17.30 8.60 -9.00
CA ASP A 218 -17.90 7.37 -9.52
C ASP A 218 -16.89 6.43 -10.18
N ASN A 219 -15.99 6.96 -11.00
CA ASN A 219 -14.97 6.15 -11.67
C ASN A 219 -14.02 5.50 -10.66
N SER A 220 -13.62 6.23 -9.61
CA SER A 220 -12.77 5.68 -8.56
C SER A 220 -13.49 4.58 -7.77
N ILE A 221 -14.79 4.74 -7.50
CA ILE A 221 -15.61 3.71 -6.86
C ILE A 221 -15.76 2.48 -7.76
N LYS A 222 -15.97 2.66 -9.08
CA LYS A 222 -16.02 1.56 -10.05
C LYS A 222 -14.72 0.77 -10.08
N ASP A 223 -13.58 1.44 -10.07
CA ASP A 223 -12.27 0.79 -10.05
C ASP A 223 -12.03 0.04 -8.73
N PHE A 224 -12.48 0.60 -7.61
CA PHE A 224 -12.46 -0.10 -6.33
C PHE A 224 -13.31 -1.37 -6.35
N ALA A 225 -14.53 -1.29 -6.87
CA ALA A 225 -15.41 -2.45 -7.03
C ALA A 225 -14.75 -3.53 -7.91
N ARG A 226 -14.22 -3.15 -9.08
CA ARG A 226 -13.51 -4.08 -9.98
C ARG A 226 -12.31 -4.73 -9.32
N ALA A 227 -11.51 -3.96 -8.58
CA ALA A 227 -10.36 -4.48 -7.86
C ALA A 227 -10.77 -5.53 -6.82
N CYS A 228 -11.78 -5.25 -5.99
CA CYS A 228 -12.28 -6.18 -4.98
C CYS A 228 -12.87 -7.45 -5.60
N LEU A 229 -13.68 -7.31 -6.64
CA LEU A 229 -14.31 -8.44 -7.32
C LEU A 229 -13.29 -9.31 -8.07
N ASN A 230 -12.32 -8.72 -8.75
CA ASN A 230 -11.22 -9.47 -9.37
C ASN A 230 -10.37 -10.21 -8.34
N TYR A 231 -10.09 -9.59 -7.20
CA TYR A 231 -9.35 -10.23 -6.12
C TYR A 231 -10.08 -11.45 -5.58
N GLY A 232 -11.39 -11.31 -5.29
CA GLY A 232 -12.22 -12.43 -4.85
C GLY A 232 -12.31 -13.55 -5.88
N LEU A 233 -12.48 -13.20 -7.16
CA LEU A 233 -12.53 -14.15 -8.27
C LEU A 233 -11.23 -14.94 -8.42
N ALA A 234 -10.07 -14.25 -8.39
CA ALA A 234 -8.76 -14.88 -8.48
C ALA A 234 -8.49 -15.86 -7.33
N ARG A 235 -9.01 -15.58 -6.13
CA ARG A 235 -8.89 -16.44 -4.95
C ARG A 235 -10.00 -17.47 -4.83
N LYS A 236 -11.05 -17.40 -5.64
CA LYS A 236 -12.30 -18.15 -5.49
C LYS A 236 -12.96 -17.94 -4.12
N TRP A 237 -12.90 -16.72 -3.63
CA TRP A 237 -13.44 -16.33 -2.32
C TRP A 237 -14.66 -15.42 -2.47
N PRO A 238 -15.62 -15.51 -1.54
CA PRO A 238 -16.74 -14.57 -1.51
C PRO A 238 -16.26 -13.16 -1.20
N VAL A 239 -16.95 -12.18 -1.77
CA VAL A 239 -16.70 -10.76 -1.54
C VAL A 239 -17.88 -10.19 -0.77
N TYR A 240 -17.59 -9.53 0.34
CA TYR A 240 -18.58 -8.84 1.16
C TYR A 240 -18.32 -7.34 1.09
N PHE A 241 -19.33 -6.58 0.71
CA PHE A 241 -19.29 -5.12 0.75
C PHE A 241 -20.11 -4.65 1.95
N SER A 242 -19.53 -3.77 2.75
CA SER A 242 -20.18 -3.16 3.91
C SER A 242 -20.07 -1.64 3.83
N SER A 243 -21.17 -0.95 4.07
CA SER A 243 -21.24 0.51 4.09
C SER A 243 -22.24 0.99 5.15
N LYS A 244 -22.16 2.26 5.51
CA LYS A 244 -23.11 2.91 6.44
C LYS A 244 -24.26 3.60 5.71
N ASN A 245 -24.75 3.01 4.63
CA ASN A 245 -25.80 3.60 3.77
C ASN A 245 -27.14 3.81 4.48
N THR A 246 -27.35 3.21 5.65
CA THR A 246 -28.53 3.49 6.49
C THR A 246 -28.50 4.90 7.07
N ILE A 247 -27.33 5.47 7.26
CA ILE A 247 -27.08 6.83 7.77
C ILE A 247 -26.65 7.75 6.64
N LEU A 248 -25.57 7.41 5.94
CA LEU A 248 -25.03 8.15 4.80
C LEU A 248 -25.72 7.71 3.50
N LYS A 249 -27.02 7.99 3.41
CA LYS A 249 -27.90 7.43 2.37
C LYS A 249 -27.43 7.73 0.95
N VAL A 250 -26.92 8.93 0.70
CA VAL A 250 -26.44 9.33 -0.63
C VAL A 250 -24.99 8.92 -0.84
N TYR A 251 -24.11 9.26 0.09
CA TYR A 251 -22.67 9.01 -0.05
C TYR A 251 -22.36 7.50 -0.09
N ASP A 252 -22.64 6.79 0.96
CA ASP A 252 -22.42 5.33 1.04
C ASP A 252 -23.40 4.55 0.14
N GLY A 253 -24.61 5.09 -0.07
CA GLY A 253 -25.57 4.54 -1.03
C GLY A 253 -25.01 4.51 -2.44
N ARG A 254 -24.29 5.56 -2.87
CA ARG A 254 -23.65 5.58 -4.19
C ARG A 254 -22.58 4.49 -4.34
N PHE A 255 -21.78 4.23 -3.29
CA PHE A 255 -20.84 3.10 -3.28
C PHE A 255 -21.57 1.76 -3.46
N LYS A 256 -22.65 1.54 -2.71
CA LYS A 256 -23.46 0.33 -2.80
C LYS A 256 -23.99 0.12 -4.22
N ASP A 257 -24.61 1.14 -4.78
CA ASP A 257 -25.24 1.07 -6.09
C ASP A 257 -24.20 0.80 -7.20
N ILE A 258 -23.04 1.43 -7.14
CA ILE A 258 -21.94 1.20 -8.11
C ILE A 258 -21.37 -0.23 -7.96
N PHE A 259 -21.21 -0.74 -6.73
CA PHE A 259 -20.77 -2.12 -6.54
C PHE A 259 -21.76 -3.12 -7.11
N GLU A 260 -23.06 -2.92 -6.92
CA GLU A 260 -24.12 -3.74 -7.53
C GLU A 260 -24.11 -3.64 -9.05
N GLU A 261 -24.00 -2.43 -9.61
CA GLU A 261 -23.89 -2.20 -11.06
C GLU A 261 -22.73 -2.96 -11.68
N VAL A 262 -21.52 -2.77 -11.12
CA VAL A 262 -20.30 -3.43 -11.62
C VAL A 262 -20.39 -4.95 -11.48
N PHE A 263 -20.89 -5.45 -10.36
CA PHE A 263 -21.06 -6.89 -10.16
C PHE A 263 -22.02 -7.47 -11.21
N ASN A 264 -23.22 -6.89 -11.36
CA ASN A 264 -24.22 -7.42 -12.26
C ASN A 264 -23.78 -7.39 -13.72
N ASN A 265 -23.11 -6.31 -14.14
CA ASN A 265 -22.73 -6.11 -15.54
C ASN A 265 -21.45 -6.83 -15.94
N GLU A 266 -20.45 -6.95 -15.03
CA GLU A 266 -19.12 -7.38 -15.39
C GLU A 266 -18.70 -8.71 -14.74
N PHE A 267 -19.25 -9.09 -13.58
CA PHE A 267 -18.73 -10.16 -12.75
C PHE A 267 -19.72 -11.29 -12.45
N LYS A 268 -21.03 -11.06 -12.49
CA LYS A 268 -22.05 -12.03 -12.09
C LYS A 268 -21.81 -13.41 -12.70
N LYS A 269 -21.72 -13.47 -14.04
CA LYS A 269 -21.47 -14.73 -14.75
C LYS A 269 -20.14 -15.37 -14.35
N LYS A 270 -19.07 -14.59 -14.18
CA LYS A 270 -17.76 -15.11 -13.78
C LYS A 270 -17.78 -15.77 -12.40
N PHE A 271 -18.53 -15.19 -11.46
CA PHE A 271 -18.71 -15.74 -10.11
C PHE A 271 -19.57 -16.99 -10.13
N GLU A 272 -20.64 -17.02 -10.93
CA GLU A 272 -21.49 -18.19 -11.13
C GLU A 272 -20.70 -19.36 -11.74
N ASP A 273 -19.94 -19.11 -12.81
CA ASP A 273 -19.09 -20.10 -13.48
C ASP A 273 -17.99 -20.65 -12.52
N ALA A 274 -17.44 -19.79 -11.67
CA ALA A 274 -16.45 -20.18 -10.66
C ALA A 274 -17.06 -20.85 -9.42
N LYS A 275 -18.40 -20.99 -9.35
CA LYS A 275 -19.15 -21.51 -8.20
C LYS A 275 -18.86 -20.78 -6.89
N ILE A 276 -18.54 -19.50 -6.96
CA ILE A 276 -18.37 -18.66 -5.78
C ILE A 276 -19.77 -18.19 -5.35
N GLY A 277 -20.08 -18.36 -4.06
CA GLY A 277 -21.36 -17.90 -3.50
C GLY A 277 -21.61 -16.42 -3.78
N ARG A 278 -22.89 -15.99 -3.82
CA ARG A 278 -23.28 -14.62 -4.15
C ARG A 278 -22.49 -13.62 -3.33
N ALA A 279 -21.90 -12.62 -4.01
CA ALA A 279 -21.46 -11.40 -3.35
C ALA A 279 -22.68 -10.73 -2.70
N HIS A 280 -22.75 -10.75 -1.37
CA HIS A 280 -23.83 -10.09 -0.65
C HIS A 280 -23.39 -8.67 -0.32
N VAL A 281 -24.11 -7.70 -0.87
CA VAL A 281 -24.10 -6.34 -0.32
C VAL A 281 -24.98 -6.38 0.92
N ARG A 282 -24.36 -6.46 2.10
CA ARG A 282 -25.08 -6.37 3.36
C ARG A 282 -24.88 -4.97 3.95
N THR A 283 -25.98 -4.31 4.26
CA THR A 283 -25.97 -3.27 5.28
C THR A 283 -25.56 -3.89 6.60
N PRO A 284 -24.62 -3.30 7.35
CA PRO A 284 -24.33 -3.81 8.68
C PRO A 284 -25.62 -3.78 9.50
N VAL A 285 -26.04 -4.94 9.97
CA VAL A 285 -27.06 -5.02 11.02
C VAL A 285 -26.37 -4.46 12.25
N THR A 286 -26.81 -3.29 12.68
CA THR A 286 -26.46 -2.78 14.00
C THR A 286 -27.09 -3.71 15.02
N ALA A 287 -26.27 -4.51 15.70
CA ALA A 287 -26.65 -5.15 16.95
C ALA A 287 -26.71 -4.11 18.04
#